data_b272385a5e3fa9b533f7356515431d8d
#
_entry.id   b272385a5e3fa9b533f7356515431d8d
#
_cell.length_a   1.000
_cell.length_b   1.000
_cell.length_c   1.000
_cell.angle_alpha   90.00
_cell.angle_beta   90.00
_cell.angle_gamma   90.00
#
_symmetry.space_group_name_H-M   'P 1'
#
loop_
_entity.id
_entity.type
_entity.pdbx_description
1 polymer ?
#
loop_
_entity_poly.entity_id
_entity_poly.type
_entity_poly.pdbx_seq_one_letter_code
_entity_poly.pdbx_strand_id
1 'polypeptide(L)'
;EQIVYTGGYCCSHVQLRGSAPVFWQQRGMAAQIRITRTFEFTSTAFMKHIEDLNQNWGRIICLNLMSKAKKDEQTITTAFEEHMKNNNLPEVRYEFFDFHQEVKGQKFDKVNPKVESLRPIIEKFGFFVQNMSTGEVKATQTGVIRTNCLDCLDRTNFFQSKIGVCAFNVLMTQMKVDLERAFGQDPLYEVDNVNPTMQHSFILNFKKLWALNADIISMHYAGTGSVISAVTKTGKRTLMGFLDHGMKTVSRFYIGNFEDRLKQNCIDLLLGQHTETTAGFADENEKIIMERQKEFAEFEDISVFTVTWNLGGYQPYNVLDLGDLFNFQGNDSPDLVVIGLQEYIELNAANVVIAQQGDSKIAFWKEIISTNLKQFGEY
;
A
#
# COMPACT_ATOMS: atom_id res chain seq x y z
N GLU A 1 -2.87 -6.09 -8.45
CA GLU A 1 -3.55 -6.79 -9.57
C GLU A 1 -2.91 -8.16 -9.78
N GLN A 2 -3.76 -9.16 -10.05
CA GLN A 2 -3.34 -10.51 -10.40
C GLN A 2 -3.85 -10.82 -11.81
N ILE A 3 -2.95 -11.11 -12.73
CA ILE A 3 -3.29 -11.39 -14.13
C ILE A 3 -3.04 -12.87 -14.41
N VAL A 4 -3.99 -13.50 -15.11
CA VAL A 4 -3.95 -14.91 -15.49
C VAL A 4 -4.30 -15.04 -16.98
N TYR A 5 -3.45 -15.71 -17.73
CA TYR A 5 -3.72 -16.08 -19.13
C TYR A 5 -4.14 -17.53 -19.20
N THR A 6 -5.35 -17.79 -19.69
CA THR A 6 -5.90 -19.14 -19.80
C THR A 6 -6.92 -19.26 -20.93
N GLY A 7 -6.89 -20.35 -21.69
CA GLY A 7 -7.88 -20.64 -22.73
C GLY A 7 -8.06 -19.55 -23.80
N GLY A 8 -7.02 -18.76 -24.11
CA GLY A 8 -7.10 -17.62 -25.05
C GLY A 8 -7.69 -16.35 -24.44
N TYR A 9 -7.84 -16.29 -23.13
CA TYR A 9 -8.32 -15.14 -22.38
C TYR A 9 -7.24 -14.56 -21.49
N CYS A 10 -7.25 -13.24 -21.36
CA CYS A 10 -6.57 -12.50 -20.29
C CYS A 10 -7.60 -12.17 -19.21
N CYS A 11 -7.35 -12.65 -18.01
CA CYS A 11 -8.23 -12.43 -16.87
C CYS A 11 -7.47 -11.67 -15.78
N SER A 12 -8.14 -10.71 -15.12
CA SER A 12 -7.52 -10.04 -13.98
C SER A 12 -8.44 -9.92 -12.78
N HIS A 13 -7.83 -9.89 -11.60
CA HIS A 13 -8.48 -9.61 -10.32
C HIS A 13 -7.69 -8.55 -9.58
N VAL A 14 -8.36 -7.48 -9.20
CA VAL A 14 -7.78 -6.35 -8.47
C VAL A 14 -8.18 -6.41 -7.00
N GLN A 15 -7.22 -6.15 -6.14
CA GLN A 15 -7.40 -5.91 -4.71
C GLN A 15 -6.73 -4.59 -4.36
N LEU A 16 -7.31 -3.83 -3.42
CA LEU A 16 -6.72 -2.60 -2.93
C LEU A 16 -6.09 -2.80 -1.55
N ARG A 17 -5.12 -1.95 -1.25
CA ARG A 17 -4.50 -1.85 0.07
C ARG A 17 -4.28 -0.39 0.42
N GLY A 18 -4.32 -0.08 1.69
CA GLY A 18 -4.08 1.28 2.18
C GLY A 18 -4.31 1.38 3.68
N SER A 19 -3.79 2.42 4.31
CA SER A 19 -4.02 2.72 5.71
C SER A 19 -5.52 2.91 6.02
N ALA A 20 -5.92 2.82 7.28
CA ALA A 20 -7.24 3.25 7.69
C ALA A 20 -7.43 4.73 7.30
N PRO A 21 -8.51 5.09 6.58
CA PRO A 21 -8.70 6.43 6.03
C PRO A 21 -9.22 7.41 7.10
N VAL A 22 -8.47 7.54 8.18
CA VAL A 22 -8.70 8.48 9.28
C VAL A 22 -7.42 9.26 9.53
N PHE A 23 -7.52 10.49 10.04
CA PHE A 23 -6.35 11.28 10.36
C PHE A 23 -5.72 10.78 11.67
N TRP A 24 -4.60 10.11 11.56
CA TRP A 24 -3.85 9.59 12.70
C TRP A 24 -2.36 9.82 12.53
N GLN A 25 -1.65 9.85 13.64
CA GLN A 25 -0.20 9.95 13.67
C GLN A 25 0.38 9.02 14.73
N GLN A 26 1.64 8.64 14.53
CA GLN A 26 2.44 7.90 15.49
C GLN A 26 3.65 8.75 15.87
N ARG A 27 3.80 9.12 17.14
CA ARG A 27 4.88 10.02 17.59
C ARG A 27 5.69 9.42 18.71
N GLY A 28 7.02 9.68 18.64
CA GLY A 28 7.98 9.45 19.69
C GLY A 28 8.43 7.99 19.85
N MET A 29 9.42 7.80 20.73
CA MET A 29 10.02 6.47 20.99
C MET A 29 9.03 5.45 21.56
N ALA A 30 7.96 5.90 22.22
CA ALA A 30 6.90 5.04 22.72
C ALA A 30 5.86 4.66 21.64
N ALA A 31 6.03 5.17 20.42
CA ALA A 31 5.19 4.86 19.26
C ALA A 31 3.67 5.02 19.50
N GLN A 32 3.27 5.96 20.36
CA GLN A 32 1.86 6.17 20.69
C GLN A 32 1.09 6.71 19.49
N ILE A 33 0.01 6.04 19.17
CA ILE A 33 -0.91 6.43 18.09
C ILE A 33 -1.98 7.36 18.65
N ARG A 34 -2.25 8.44 17.91
CA ARG A 34 -3.30 9.40 18.24
C ARG A 34 -4.10 9.74 16.98
N ILE A 35 -5.41 9.91 17.14
CA ILE A 35 -6.25 10.54 16.13
C ILE A 35 -6.02 12.04 16.20
N THR A 36 -5.79 12.68 15.06
CA THR A 36 -5.31 14.07 14.98
C THR A 36 -6.37 15.08 14.57
N ARG A 37 -7.55 14.63 14.15
CA ARG A 37 -8.67 15.47 13.73
C ARG A 37 -9.98 15.01 14.39
N THR A 38 -10.96 15.91 14.48
CA THR A 38 -12.29 15.59 14.96
C THR A 38 -12.99 14.61 14.01
N PHE A 39 -14.06 14.01 14.49
CA PHE A 39 -14.90 13.12 13.69
C PHE A 39 -15.45 13.84 12.45
N GLU A 40 -16.00 15.05 12.63
CA GLU A 40 -16.63 15.84 11.57
C GLU A 40 -15.64 16.18 10.45
N PHE A 41 -14.46 16.65 10.83
CA PHE A 41 -13.39 16.97 9.87
C PHE A 41 -12.93 15.73 9.10
N THR A 42 -12.71 14.63 9.82
CA THR A 42 -12.28 13.36 9.23
C THR A 42 -13.37 12.79 8.32
N SER A 43 -14.66 12.93 8.66
CA SER A 43 -15.78 12.43 7.86
C SER A 43 -15.78 12.98 6.44
N THR A 44 -15.45 14.25 6.25
CA THR A 44 -15.39 14.86 4.91
C THR A 44 -14.33 14.19 4.03
N ALA A 45 -13.12 14.03 4.55
CA ALA A 45 -12.03 13.36 3.82
C ALA A 45 -12.30 11.86 3.64
N PHE A 46 -12.86 11.23 4.67
CA PHE A 46 -13.25 9.83 4.62
C PHE A 46 -14.28 9.56 3.52
N MET A 47 -15.34 10.38 3.44
CA MET A 47 -16.36 10.25 2.42
C MET A 47 -15.81 10.46 1.01
N LYS A 48 -14.99 11.49 0.79
CA LYS A 48 -14.32 11.71 -0.50
C LYS A 48 -13.49 10.51 -0.93
N HIS A 49 -12.74 9.91 0.01
CA HIS A 49 -11.95 8.71 -0.27
C HIS A 49 -12.84 7.52 -0.67
N ILE A 50 -13.94 7.30 0.04
CA ILE A 50 -14.87 6.21 -0.29
C ILE A 50 -15.57 6.47 -1.62
N GLU A 51 -15.97 7.70 -1.91
CA GLU A 51 -16.59 8.09 -3.18
C GLU A 51 -15.63 7.84 -4.36
N ASP A 52 -14.37 8.26 -4.23
CA ASP A 52 -13.33 7.99 -5.24
C ASP A 52 -13.16 6.48 -5.48
N LEU A 53 -13.10 5.70 -4.42
CA LEU A 53 -13.01 4.25 -4.55
C LEU A 53 -14.25 3.64 -5.22
N ASN A 54 -15.46 4.10 -4.87
CA ASN A 54 -16.70 3.62 -5.48
C ASN A 54 -16.79 3.99 -6.98
N GLN A 55 -16.37 5.19 -7.35
CA GLN A 55 -16.35 5.63 -8.75
C GLN A 55 -15.41 4.78 -9.59
N ASN A 56 -14.24 4.46 -9.06
CA ASN A 56 -13.21 3.71 -9.80
C ASN A 56 -13.41 2.19 -9.77
N TRP A 57 -13.97 1.63 -8.69
CA TRP A 57 -13.98 0.19 -8.45
C TRP A 57 -15.36 -0.42 -8.17
N GLY A 58 -16.40 0.38 -8.06
CA GLY A 58 -17.73 -0.09 -7.68
C GLY A 58 -17.82 -0.42 -6.19
N ARG A 59 -18.40 -1.58 -5.86
CA ARG A 59 -18.63 -2.01 -4.47
C ARG A 59 -17.33 -2.30 -3.72
N ILE A 60 -17.30 -1.95 -2.43
CA ILE A 60 -16.08 -2.07 -1.61
C ILE A 60 -16.34 -2.95 -0.39
N ILE A 61 -15.42 -3.88 -0.15
CA ILE A 61 -15.28 -4.54 1.16
C ILE A 61 -14.03 -3.97 1.84
N CYS A 62 -14.22 -3.23 2.93
CA CYS A 62 -13.13 -2.76 3.78
C CYS A 62 -12.78 -3.86 4.79
N LEU A 63 -11.66 -4.55 4.58
CA LEU A 63 -11.17 -5.60 5.46
C LEU A 63 -10.06 -5.07 6.37
N ASN A 64 -10.37 -4.90 7.65
CA ASN A 64 -9.43 -4.41 8.65
C ASN A 64 -8.71 -5.56 9.37
N LEU A 65 -7.38 -5.57 9.31
CA LEU A 65 -6.51 -6.58 9.90
C LEU A 65 -5.83 -6.14 11.21
N MET A 66 -6.19 -4.96 11.73
CA MET A 66 -5.62 -4.43 12.97
C MET A 66 -6.16 -5.16 14.21
N SER A 67 -5.42 -5.07 15.30
CA SER A 67 -5.80 -5.72 16.57
C SER A 67 -6.64 -4.79 17.44
N LYS A 68 -7.70 -5.34 18.05
CA LYS A 68 -8.46 -4.69 19.14
C LYS A 68 -7.83 -4.91 20.53
N ALA A 69 -6.90 -5.85 20.65
CA ALA A 69 -6.20 -6.12 21.90
C ALA A 69 -4.97 -5.20 22.11
N LYS A 70 -4.42 -4.63 21.04
CA LYS A 70 -3.31 -3.67 21.08
C LYS A 70 -3.85 -2.25 21.12
N LYS A 71 -3.59 -1.52 22.22
CA LYS A 71 -4.12 -0.17 22.47
C LYS A 71 -3.96 0.78 21.29
N ASP A 72 -2.79 0.76 20.66
CA ASP A 72 -2.49 1.66 19.53
C ASP A 72 -3.34 1.31 18.30
N GLU A 73 -3.37 0.04 17.89
CA GLU A 73 -4.18 -0.39 16.75
C GLU A 73 -5.69 -0.29 17.05
N GLN A 74 -6.08 -0.49 18.31
CA GLN A 74 -7.47 -0.30 18.77
C GLN A 74 -7.95 1.13 18.54
N THR A 75 -7.12 2.13 18.83
CA THR A 75 -7.46 3.54 18.63
C THR A 75 -7.87 3.83 17.17
N ILE A 76 -7.06 3.37 16.21
CA ILE A 76 -7.38 3.54 14.78
C ILE A 76 -8.60 2.70 14.38
N THR A 77 -8.67 1.45 14.85
CA THR A 77 -9.79 0.54 14.54
C THR A 77 -11.11 1.14 15.01
N THR A 78 -11.15 1.68 16.24
CA THR A 78 -12.37 2.31 16.78
C THR A 78 -12.79 3.52 15.96
N ALA A 79 -11.86 4.42 15.63
CA ALA A 79 -12.16 5.59 14.79
C ALA A 79 -12.64 5.17 13.39
N PHE A 80 -12.02 4.15 12.78
CA PHE A 80 -12.46 3.65 11.49
C PHE A 80 -13.88 3.04 11.56
N GLU A 81 -14.15 2.20 12.56
CA GLU A 81 -15.50 1.61 12.78
C GLU A 81 -16.57 2.69 13.02
N GLU A 82 -16.23 3.76 13.73
CA GLU A 82 -17.12 4.88 13.97
C GLU A 82 -17.51 5.58 12.65
N HIS A 83 -16.54 5.86 11.77
CA HIS A 83 -16.83 6.43 10.45
C HIS A 83 -17.63 5.48 9.56
N MET A 84 -17.32 4.18 9.59
CA MET A 84 -18.09 3.17 8.85
C MET A 84 -19.55 3.07 9.32
N LYS A 85 -19.81 3.28 10.61
CA LYS A 85 -21.14 3.18 11.20
C LYS A 85 -21.97 4.45 10.99
N ASN A 86 -21.35 5.62 11.11
CA ASN A 86 -22.08 6.90 11.19
C ASN A 86 -22.22 7.60 9.83
N ASN A 87 -21.48 7.17 8.80
CA ASN A 87 -21.64 7.66 7.44
C ASN A 87 -22.57 6.73 6.64
N ASN A 88 -23.35 7.30 5.74
CA ASN A 88 -24.23 6.53 4.85
C ASN A 88 -23.40 5.94 3.69
N LEU A 89 -23.06 4.65 3.75
CA LEU A 89 -22.17 3.95 2.83
C LEU A 89 -22.84 2.70 2.24
N PRO A 90 -23.86 2.85 1.37
CA PRO A 90 -24.68 1.71 0.91
C PRO A 90 -23.87 0.68 0.09
N GLU A 91 -22.80 1.09 -0.60
CA GLU A 91 -21.97 0.23 -1.44
C GLU A 91 -20.69 -0.24 -0.73
N VAL A 92 -20.57 -0.01 0.58
CA VAL A 92 -19.40 -0.38 1.37
C VAL A 92 -19.78 -1.31 2.50
N ARG A 93 -19.06 -2.41 2.63
CA ARG A 93 -19.20 -3.33 3.77
C ARG A 93 -17.90 -3.38 4.55
N TYR A 94 -17.99 -3.31 5.86
CA TYR A 94 -16.86 -3.47 6.77
C TYR A 94 -16.74 -4.90 7.25
N GLU A 95 -15.53 -5.44 7.18
CA GLU A 95 -15.14 -6.74 7.69
C GLU A 95 -13.95 -6.60 8.62
N PHE A 96 -13.96 -7.35 9.72
CA PHE A 96 -12.88 -7.33 10.71
C PHE A 96 -12.24 -8.68 10.86
N PHE A 97 -10.91 -8.71 11.00
CA PHE A 97 -10.13 -9.89 11.32
C PHE A 97 -8.89 -9.51 12.13
N ASP A 98 -8.88 -9.78 13.44
CA ASP A 98 -7.70 -9.52 14.27
C ASP A 98 -6.56 -10.48 13.91
N PHE A 99 -5.70 -10.04 12.99
CA PHE A 99 -4.61 -10.87 12.49
C PHE A 99 -3.65 -11.32 13.61
N HIS A 100 -3.35 -10.46 14.59
CA HIS A 100 -2.44 -10.80 15.67
C HIS A 100 -3.02 -11.85 16.62
N GLN A 101 -4.29 -11.76 16.90
CA GLN A 101 -4.96 -12.68 17.81
C GLN A 101 -5.19 -14.02 17.13
N GLU A 102 -5.69 -14.04 15.91
CA GLU A 102 -6.05 -15.25 15.17
C GLU A 102 -4.81 -16.05 14.74
N VAL A 103 -3.75 -15.37 14.30
CA VAL A 103 -2.50 -15.98 13.81
C VAL A 103 -1.47 -16.18 14.94
N LYS A 104 -1.89 -16.06 16.20
CA LYS A 104 -1.02 -16.27 17.36
C LYS A 104 -0.34 -17.65 17.32
N GLY A 105 0.96 -17.67 17.59
CA GLY A 105 1.75 -18.90 17.50
C GLY A 105 2.04 -19.37 16.08
N GLN A 106 1.98 -18.44 15.09
CA GLN A 106 2.26 -18.68 13.67
C GLN A 106 1.27 -19.65 12.98
N LYS A 107 0.05 -19.70 13.49
CA LYS A 107 -1.03 -20.50 12.89
C LYS A 107 -1.63 -19.76 11.70
N PHE A 108 -0.87 -19.63 10.63
CA PHE A 108 -1.25 -18.89 9.43
C PHE A 108 -2.44 -19.49 8.67
N ASP A 109 -2.71 -20.78 8.87
CA ASP A 109 -3.89 -21.49 8.38
C ASP A 109 -5.21 -20.90 8.88
N LYS A 110 -5.21 -20.23 10.03
CA LYS A 110 -6.39 -19.55 10.60
C LYS A 110 -6.94 -18.42 9.72
N VAL A 111 -6.18 -17.94 8.75
CA VAL A 111 -6.66 -16.97 7.75
C VAL A 111 -7.61 -17.62 6.75
N ASN A 112 -7.45 -18.93 6.45
CA ASN A 112 -8.21 -19.61 5.41
C ASN A 112 -9.74 -19.57 5.61
N PRO A 113 -10.31 -19.84 6.81
CA PRO A 113 -11.76 -19.75 7.02
C PRO A 113 -12.33 -18.36 6.74
N LYS A 114 -11.57 -17.29 7.10
CA LYS A 114 -11.99 -15.91 6.81
C LYS A 114 -11.97 -15.64 5.31
N VAL A 115 -10.94 -16.10 4.59
CA VAL A 115 -10.85 -15.96 3.14
C VAL A 115 -11.99 -16.72 2.44
N GLU A 116 -12.29 -17.95 2.88
CA GLU A 116 -13.42 -18.73 2.34
C GLU A 116 -14.77 -18.02 2.57
N SER A 117 -14.95 -17.33 3.67
CA SER A 117 -16.15 -16.53 3.90
C SER A 117 -16.30 -15.35 2.92
N LEU A 118 -15.21 -14.93 2.27
CA LEU A 118 -15.21 -13.88 1.23
C LEU A 118 -15.45 -14.45 -0.18
N ARG A 119 -15.39 -15.77 -0.38
CA ARG A 119 -15.58 -16.42 -1.69
C ARG A 119 -16.87 -15.98 -2.41
N PRO A 120 -18.06 -15.97 -1.77
CA PRO A 120 -19.28 -15.52 -2.44
C PRO A 120 -19.23 -14.05 -2.91
N ILE A 121 -18.45 -13.23 -2.21
CA ILE A 121 -18.24 -11.83 -2.56
C ILE A 121 -17.32 -11.71 -3.77
N ILE A 122 -16.24 -12.50 -3.81
CA ILE A 122 -15.31 -12.57 -4.94
C ILE A 122 -16.04 -13.04 -6.19
N GLU A 123 -16.88 -14.07 -6.07
CA GLU A 123 -17.73 -14.57 -7.14
C GLU A 123 -18.68 -13.50 -7.68
N LYS A 124 -19.31 -12.74 -6.77
CA LYS A 124 -20.24 -11.65 -7.13
C LYS A 124 -19.54 -10.47 -7.78
N PHE A 125 -18.34 -10.09 -7.32
CA PHE A 125 -17.56 -8.99 -7.89
C PHE A 125 -17.01 -9.36 -9.27
N GLY A 126 -16.76 -10.64 -9.52
CA GLY A 126 -16.27 -11.16 -10.78
C GLY A 126 -14.84 -10.74 -11.09
N PHE A 127 -14.52 -10.81 -12.37
CA PHE A 127 -13.18 -10.59 -12.90
C PHE A 127 -13.25 -9.72 -14.15
N PHE A 128 -12.17 -9.04 -14.48
CA PHE A 128 -11.97 -8.56 -15.83
C PHE A 128 -11.59 -9.76 -16.71
N VAL A 129 -12.26 -9.92 -17.87
CA VAL A 129 -12.02 -11.01 -18.82
C VAL A 129 -12.01 -10.45 -20.23
N GLN A 130 -10.89 -10.60 -20.92
CA GLN A 130 -10.72 -10.17 -22.31
C GLN A 130 -10.31 -11.34 -23.21
N ASN A 131 -10.94 -11.48 -24.35
CA ASN A 131 -10.52 -12.42 -25.39
C ASN A 131 -9.28 -11.86 -26.11
N MET A 132 -8.18 -12.61 -26.07
CA MET A 132 -6.90 -12.16 -26.63
C MET A 132 -6.85 -12.14 -28.17
N SER A 133 -7.72 -12.94 -28.82
CA SER A 133 -7.76 -13.01 -30.29
C SER A 133 -8.59 -11.88 -30.90
N THR A 134 -9.65 -11.47 -30.22
CA THR A 134 -10.60 -10.45 -30.74
C THR A 134 -10.44 -9.09 -30.05
N GLY A 135 -9.76 -9.02 -28.91
CA GLY A 135 -9.69 -7.83 -28.06
C GLY A 135 -10.99 -7.54 -27.30
N GLU A 136 -12.04 -8.37 -27.45
CA GLU A 136 -13.35 -8.15 -26.86
C GLU A 136 -13.31 -8.35 -25.34
N VAL A 137 -13.80 -7.36 -24.58
CA VAL A 137 -13.99 -7.47 -23.11
C VAL A 137 -15.30 -8.20 -22.85
N LYS A 138 -15.21 -9.37 -22.23
CA LYS A 138 -16.35 -10.25 -21.91
C LYS A 138 -16.98 -9.93 -20.55
N ALA A 139 -16.17 -9.48 -19.60
CA ALA A 139 -16.63 -9.15 -18.26
C ALA A 139 -15.69 -8.11 -17.62
N THR A 140 -16.22 -7.37 -16.66
CA THR A 140 -15.47 -6.44 -15.83
C THR A 140 -15.70 -6.72 -14.35
N GLN A 141 -14.71 -6.48 -13.52
CA GLN A 141 -14.84 -6.57 -12.07
C GLN A 141 -15.73 -5.43 -11.56
N THR A 142 -16.72 -5.73 -10.71
CA THR A 142 -17.74 -4.79 -10.25
C THR A 142 -17.61 -4.38 -8.78
N GLY A 143 -16.54 -4.79 -8.14
CA GLY A 143 -16.24 -4.44 -6.76
C GLY A 143 -14.86 -4.90 -6.35
N VAL A 144 -14.39 -4.43 -5.20
CA VAL A 144 -13.01 -4.66 -4.77
C VAL A 144 -12.94 -4.91 -3.26
N ILE A 145 -11.98 -5.75 -2.83
CA ILE A 145 -11.62 -5.90 -1.42
C ILE A 145 -10.43 -4.98 -1.14
N ARG A 146 -10.65 -4.02 -0.21
CA ARG A 146 -9.65 -3.09 0.28
C ARG A 146 -9.18 -3.56 1.66
N THR A 147 -7.94 -3.98 1.74
CA THR A 147 -7.36 -4.51 2.98
C THR A 147 -6.47 -3.46 3.65
N ASN A 148 -6.60 -3.28 4.95
CA ASN A 148 -5.73 -2.42 5.73
C ASN A 148 -5.15 -3.14 6.96
N CYS A 149 -3.94 -2.75 7.34
CA CYS A 149 -3.37 -2.93 8.66
C CYS A 149 -2.69 -1.63 9.08
N LEU A 150 -1.78 -1.62 10.04
CA LEU A 150 -1.10 -0.40 10.47
C LEU A 150 -0.25 0.20 9.35
N ASP A 151 0.73 -0.56 8.86
CA ASP A 151 1.67 -0.17 7.79
C ASP A 151 1.29 -0.70 6.39
N CYS A 152 0.30 -1.56 6.32
CA CYS A 152 -0.16 -2.22 5.09
C CYS A 152 0.94 -2.98 4.31
N LEU A 153 1.96 -3.47 5.01
CA LEU A 153 3.06 -4.24 4.42
C LEU A 153 2.81 -5.75 4.55
N ASP A 154 3.37 -6.35 5.59
CA ASP A 154 3.47 -7.81 5.72
C ASP A 154 2.13 -8.51 5.92
N ARG A 155 1.34 -8.09 6.92
CA ARG A 155 0.03 -8.69 7.23
C ARG A 155 -0.93 -8.58 6.05
N THR A 156 -0.97 -7.40 5.46
CA THR A 156 -1.80 -7.11 4.29
C THR A 156 -1.38 -7.96 3.11
N ASN A 157 -0.08 -8.03 2.80
CA ASN A 157 0.39 -8.83 1.67
C ASN A 157 0.09 -10.32 1.86
N PHE A 158 0.30 -10.85 3.07
CA PHE A 158 -0.01 -12.24 3.37
C PHE A 158 -1.50 -12.53 3.20
N PHE A 159 -2.38 -11.69 3.75
CA PHE A 159 -3.82 -11.88 3.63
C PHE A 159 -4.28 -11.77 2.18
N GLN A 160 -3.80 -10.76 1.45
CA GLN A 160 -4.12 -10.57 0.04
C GLN A 160 -3.64 -11.73 -0.84
N SER A 161 -2.51 -12.37 -0.50
CA SER A 161 -2.06 -13.57 -1.21
C SER A 161 -3.06 -14.72 -1.08
N LYS A 162 -3.70 -14.88 0.08
CA LYS A 162 -4.74 -15.89 0.31
C LYS A 162 -6.05 -15.56 -0.41
N ILE A 163 -6.44 -14.28 -0.44
CA ILE A 163 -7.55 -13.83 -1.30
C ILE A 163 -7.23 -14.10 -2.77
N GLY A 164 -6.00 -13.84 -3.20
CA GLY A 164 -5.54 -14.11 -4.57
C GLY A 164 -5.64 -15.58 -4.95
N VAL A 165 -5.34 -16.50 -4.02
CA VAL A 165 -5.56 -17.95 -4.20
C VAL A 165 -7.04 -18.26 -4.36
N CYS A 166 -7.89 -17.73 -3.48
CA CYS A 166 -9.35 -17.93 -3.55
C CYS A 166 -9.90 -17.39 -4.88
N ALA A 167 -9.51 -16.19 -5.28
CA ALA A 167 -9.91 -15.57 -6.55
C ALA A 167 -9.45 -16.40 -7.75
N PHE A 168 -8.23 -16.95 -7.73
CA PHE A 168 -7.76 -17.85 -8.77
C PHE A 168 -8.63 -19.10 -8.88
N ASN A 169 -8.97 -19.74 -7.76
CA ASN A 169 -9.82 -20.92 -7.75
C ASN A 169 -11.22 -20.62 -8.31
N VAL A 170 -11.82 -19.49 -7.90
CA VAL A 170 -13.12 -19.04 -8.42
C VAL A 170 -13.05 -18.81 -9.92
N LEU A 171 -12.04 -18.08 -10.40
CA LEU A 171 -11.83 -17.82 -11.82
C LEU A 171 -11.71 -19.12 -12.64
N MET A 172 -10.86 -20.05 -12.21
CA MET A 172 -10.67 -21.32 -12.91
C MET A 172 -11.96 -22.15 -12.96
N THR A 173 -12.73 -22.17 -11.88
CA THR A 173 -14.03 -22.83 -11.84
C THR A 173 -15.00 -22.19 -12.85
N GLN A 174 -15.07 -20.86 -12.91
CA GLN A 174 -15.90 -20.14 -13.88
C GLN A 174 -15.45 -20.39 -15.33
N MET A 175 -14.15 -20.51 -15.56
CA MET A 175 -13.56 -20.85 -16.86
C MET A 175 -13.69 -22.35 -17.20
N LYS A 176 -14.34 -23.15 -16.34
CA LYS A 176 -14.51 -24.61 -16.49
C LYS A 176 -13.18 -25.37 -16.59
N VAL A 177 -12.15 -24.88 -15.93
CA VAL A 177 -10.87 -25.59 -15.79
C VAL A 177 -11.03 -26.61 -14.67
N ASP A 178 -10.74 -27.88 -14.97
CA ASP A 178 -10.68 -28.92 -13.95
C ASP A 178 -9.43 -28.76 -13.11
N LEU A 179 -9.61 -28.13 -11.95
CA LEU A 179 -8.51 -27.83 -11.02
C LEU A 179 -7.90 -29.11 -10.42
N GLU A 180 -8.72 -30.12 -10.13
CA GLU A 180 -8.24 -31.37 -9.56
C GLU A 180 -7.35 -32.11 -10.57
N ARG A 181 -7.74 -32.16 -11.83
CA ARG A 181 -6.93 -32.72 -12.91
C ARG A 181 -5.67 -31.90 -13.19
N ALA A 182 -5.78 -30.55 -13.13
CA ALA A 182 -4.67 -29.64 -13.43
C ALA A 182 -3.65 -29.55 -12.30
N PHE A 183 -4.09 -29.59 -11.05
CA PHE A 183 -3.28 -29.24 -9.88
C PHE A 183 -3.33 -30.29 -8.73
N GLY A 184 -4.13 -31.38 -8.85
CA GLY A 184 -4.32 -32.40 -7.81
C GLY A 184 -5.35 -32.01 -6.75
N GLN A 185 -5.59 -32.90 -5.78
CA GLN A 185 -6.49 -32.60 -4.67
C GLN A 185 -5.90 -31.51 -3.77
N ASP A 186 -6.68 -30.49 -3.47
CA ASP A 186 -6.32 -29.34 -2.61
C ASP A 186 -5.09 -28.51 -3.06
N PRO A 187 -5.12 -27.92 -4.27
CA PRO A 187 -3.91 -27.45 -4.91
C PRO A 187 -3.31 -26.18 -4.32
N LEU A 188 -4.02 -25.36 -3.58
CA LEU A 188 -3.51 -24.03 -3.25
C LEU A 188 -3.47 -23.68 -1.74
N TYR A 189 -4.16 -24.41 -0.87
CA TYR A 189 -4.18 -24.15 0.56
C TYR A 189 -3.19 -24.98 1.38
N GLU A 190 -2.84 -26.21 0.96
CA GLU A 190 -2.03 -27.17 1.72
C GLU A 190 -0.65 -27.47 1.11
N VAL A 191 0.14 -26.47 0.78
CA VAL A 191 1.41 -26.67 0.07
C VAL A 191 2.60 -26.87 1.01
N ASP A 192 2.44 -27.36 2.20
CA ASP A 192 3.56 -27.59 3.12
C ASP A 192 4.22 -28.98 2.99
N ASN A 193 3.63 -29.94 2.26
CA ASN A 193 4.10 -31.35 2.24
C ASN A 193 4.12 -32.00 0.86
N VAL A 194 4.37 -31.33 -0.24
CA VAL A 194 4.18 -31.91 -1.58
C VAL A 194 5.45 -32.19 -2.35
N ASN A 195 5.49 -33.34 -3.03
CA ASN A 195 6.54 -33.86 -3.94
C ASN A 195 6.70 -33.02 -5.24
N PRO A 196 7.91 -32.87 -5.83
CA PRO A 196 8.18 -31.94 -6.93
C PRO A 196 7.71 -32.48 -8.30
N THR A 197 6.46 -32.19 -8.67
CA THR A 197 5.94 -32.39 -10.03
C THR A 197 5.67 -31.02 -10.70
N MET A 198 5.25 -30.99 -11.98
CA MET A 198 4.95 -29.75 -12.72
C MET A 198 3.92 -28.85 -12.01
N GLN A 199 2.99 -29.44 -11.27
CA GLN A 199 1.98 -28.77 -10.44
C GLN A 199 2.62 -27.91 -9.34
N HIS A 200 3.73 -28.37 -8.78
CA HIS A 200 4.56 -27.65 -7.82
C HIS A 200 5.11 -26.34 -8.38
N SER A 201 5.48 -26.31 -9.64
CA SER A 201 6.08 -25.16 -10.29
C SER A 201 5.13 -23.96 -10.31
N PHE A 202 3.83 -24.18 -10.62
CA PHE A 202 2.84 -23.10 -10.63
C PHE A 202 2.63 -22.51 -9.24
N ILE A 203 2.37 -23.36 -8.25
CA ILE A 203 2.13 -22.92 -6.87
C ILE A 203 3.37 -22.22 -6.29
N LEU A 204 4.55 -22.78 -6.54
CA LEU A 204 5.80 -22.19 -6.11
C LEU A 204 6.03 -20.81 -6.75
N ASN A 205 5.75 -20.67 -8.04
CA ASN A 205 5.87 -19.39 -8.75
C ASN A 205 4.82 -18.38 -8.26
N PHE A 206 3.59 -18.81 -8.01
CA PHE A 206 2.55 -17.96 -7.41
C PHE A 206 3.00 -17.41 -6.04
N LYS A 207 3.53 -18.27 -5.17
CA LYS A 207 4.08 -17.86 -3.87
C LYS A 207 5.29 -16.93 -4.03
N LYS A 208 6.17 -17.18 -4.99
CA LYS A 208 7.31 -16.29 -5.30
C LYS A 208 6.87 -14.91 -5.77
N LEU A 209 5.84 -14.83 -6.64
CA LEU A 209 5.29 -13.54 -7.11
C LEU A 209 4.74 -12.72 -5.95
N TRP A 210 3.98 -13.32 -5.05
CA TRP A 210 3.45 -12.63 -3.88
C TRP A 210 4.54 -12.23 -2.87
N ALA A 211 5.59 -13.05 -2.72
CA ALA A 211 6.73 -12.70 -1.90
C ALA A 211 7.55 -11.55 -2.52
N LEU A 212 7.75 -11.56 -3.84
CA LEU A 212 8.39 -10.47 -4.56
C LEU A 212 7.57 -9.18 -4.46
N ASN A 213 6.26 -9.26 -4.61
CA ASN A 213 5.36 -8.11 -4.39
C ASN A 213 5.52 -7.52 -2.98
N ALA A 214 5.61 -8.38 -1.95
CA ALA A 214 5.86 -7.93 -0.57
C ALA A 214 7.22 -7.24 -0.43
N ASP A 215 8.27 -7.83 -1.00
CA ASP A 215 9.63 -7.28 -0.92
C ASP A 215 9.72 -5.93 -1.64
N ILE A 216 9.16 -5.80 -2.85
CA ILE A 216 9.16 -4.55 -3.62
C ILE A 216 8.40 -3.44 -2.88
N ILE A 217 7.18 -3.70 -2.42
CA ILE A 217 6.39 -2.71 -1.68
C ILE A 217 7.11 -2.30 -0.40
N SER A 218 7.69 -3.28 0.33
CA SER A 218 8.41 -3.00 1.56
C SER A 218 9.68 -2.20 1.33
N MET A 219 10.43 -2.46 0.25
CA MET A 219 11.59 -1.66 -0.13
C MET A 219 11.22 -0.22 -0.43
N HIS A 220 10.15 0.01 -1.20
CA HIS A 220 9.71 1.37 -1.53
C HIS A 220 9.19 2.15 -0.32
N TYR A 221 8.51 1.47 0.59
CA TYR A 221 7.88 2.13 1.74
C TYR A 221 8.82 2.25 2.95
N ALA A 222 9.58 1.20 3.26
CA ALA A 222 10.37 1.08 4.48
C ALA A 222 11.87 0.91 4.25
N GLY A 223 12.35 0.96 3.01
CA GLY A 223 13.76 0.76 2.65
C GLY A 223 14.32 -0.63 2.98
N THR A 224 13.48 -1.54 3.43
CA THR A 224 13.86 -2.92 3.80
C THR A 224 12.94 -3.92 3.15
N GLY A 225 13.44 -5.13 2.84
CA GLY A 225 12.59 -6.21 2.36
C GLY A 225 11.50 -6.61 3.36
N SER A 226 10.49 -7.33 2.88
CA SER A 226 9.38 -7.83 3.69
C SER A 226 9.87 -8.78 4.79
N VAL A 227 9.24 -8.67 5.95
CA VAL A 227 9.56 -9.51 7.13
C VAL A 227 8.96 -10.91 6.99
N ILE A 228 7.85 -11.05 6.25
CA ILE A 228 7.12 -12.32 6.08
C ILE A 228 7.37 -12.97 4.69
N SER A 229 8.21 -12.40 3.84
CA SER A 229 8.46 -12.97 2.50
C SER A 229 8.97 -14.41 2.55
N ALA A 230 9.80 -14.76 3.52
CA ALA A 230 10.26 -16.13 3.73
C ALA A 230 9.11 -17.09 4.08
N VAL A 231 8.17 -16.66 4.92
CA VAL A 231 6.96 -17.45 5.27
C VAL A 231 6.05 -17.60 4.05
N THR A 232 5.89 -16.55 3.27
CA THR A 232 5.10 -16.59 2.03
C THR A 232 5.69 -17.57 1.01
N LYS A 233 7.03 -17.67 0.92
CA LYS A 233 7.73 -18.59 0.00
C LYS A 233 7.67 -20.04 0.47
N THR A 234 7.92 -20.29 1.74
CA THR A 234 8.23 -21.64 2.27
C THR A 234 7.16 -22.21 3.21
N GLY A 235 6.25 -21.37 3.71
CA GLY A 235 5.31 -21.74 4.77
C GLY A 235 5.94 -21.88 6.16
N LYS A 236 7.28 -21.84 6.27
CA LYS A 236 8.02 -22.06 7.54
C LYS A 236 9.05 -20.95 7.77
N ARG A 237 9.30 -20.60 9.04
CA ARG A 237 10.42 -19.74 9.43
C ARG A 237 11.70 -20.55 9.58
N THR A 238 12.79 -20.10 8.96
CA THR A 238 14.13 -20.61 9.22
C THR A 238 14.84 -19.77 10.28
N LEU A 239 15.86 -20.33 10.96
CA LEU A 239 16.68 -19.62 11.96
C LEU A 239 17.32 -18.35 11.35
N MET A 240 17.77 -18.44 10.09
CA MET A 240 18.32 -17.32 9.33
C MET A 240 17.26 -16.23 9.07
N GLY A 241 15.99 -16.62 8.78
CA GLY A 241 14.86 -15.70 8.65
C GLY A 241 14.49 -15.01 9.94
N PHE A 242 14.79 -15.59 11.11
CA PHE A 242 14.55 -14.96 12.41
C PHE A 242 15.52 -13.81 12.69
N LEU A 243 16.81 -13.98 12.36
CA LEU A 243 17.82 -12.93 12.51
C LEU A 243 17.57 -11.77 11.51
N ASP A 244 17.24 -12.09 10.26
CA ASP A 244 16.86 -11.11 9.25
C ASP A 244 15.60 -10.33 9.65
N HIS A 245 14.61 -11.00 10.23
CA HIS A 245 13.41 -10.37 10.81
C HIS A 245 13.76 -9.37 11.91
N GLY A 246 14.67 -9.71 12.80
CA GLY A 246 15.10 -8.82 13.89
C GLY A 246 15.74 -7.55 13.33
N MET A 247 16.67 -7.66 12.40
CA MET A 247 17.35 -6.49 11.80
C MET A 247 16.38 -5.59 11.02
N LYS A 248 15.49 -6.17 10.20
CA LYS A 248 14.47 -5.39 9.47
C LYS A 248 13.50 -4.68 10.42
N THR A 249 13.12 -5.31 11.51
CA THR A 249 12.24 -4.70 12.52
C THR A 249 12.90 -3.52 13.22
N VAL A 250 14.18 -3.65 13.60
CA VAL A 250 14.94 -2.55 14.23
C VAL A 250 15.15 -1.39 13.25
N SER A 251 15.49 -1.69 11.99
CA SER A 251 15.66 -0.67 10.95
C SER A 251 14.36 0.10 10.70
N ARG A 252 13.23 -0.59 10.53
CA ARG A 252 11.91 0.06 10.37
C ARG A 252 11.51 0.91 11.58
N PHE A 253 11.81 0.42 12.79
CA PHE A 253 11.53 1.17 14.02
C PHE A 253 12.31 2.47 14.05
N TYR A 254 13.58 2.44 13.66
CA TYR A 254 14.42 3.63 13.63
C TYR A 254 13.93 4.66 12.62
N ILE A 255 13.68 4.23 11.37
CA ILE A 255 13.21 5.11 10.29
C ILE A 255 11.89 5.79 10.71
N GLY A 256 10.91 5.01 11.15
CA GLY A 256 9.58 5.53 11.52
C GLY A 256 9.59 6.49 12.71
N ASN A 257 10.58 6.41 13.60
CA ASN A 257 10.58 7.24 14.80
C ASN A 257 11.46 8.50 14.70
N PHE A 258 12.48 8.49 13.85
CA PHE A 258 13.44 9.59 13.81
C PHE A 258 13.36 10.44 12.54
N GLU A 259 13.08 9.83 11.38
CA GLU A 259 13.02 10.57 10.11
C GLU A 259 11.63 11.12 9.80
N ASP A 260 10.57 10.38 10.13
CA ASP A 260 9.20 10.78 9.79
C ASP A 260 8.73 12.07 10.49
N ARG A 261 9.32 12.45 11.61
CA ARG A 261 8.90 13.66 12.33
C ARG A 261 9.17 14.94 11.55
N LEU A 262 10.38 15.08 10.98
CA LEU A 262 10.72 16.24 10.16
C LEU A 262 9.87 16.28 8.90
N LYS A 263 9.67 15.15 8.28
CA LYS A 263 8.86 14.95 7.08
C LYS A 263 7.39 15.32 7.34
N GLN A 264 6.81 14.84 8.46
CA GLN A 264 5.44 15.18 8.83
C GLN A 264 5.30 16.69 9.11
N ASN A 265 6.25 17.31 9.78
CA ASN A 265 6.23 18.76 10.00
C ASN A 265 6.27 19.55 8.67
N CYS A 266 7.04 19.08 7.69
CA CYS A 266 7.06 19.69 6.36
C CYS A 266 5.72 19.50 5.63
N ILE A 267 5.13 18.32 5.72
CA ILE A 267 3.80 18.04 5.15
C ILE A 267 2.73 18.92 5.83
N ASP A 268 2.75 19.00 7.15
CA ASP A 268 1.81 19.82 7.92
C ASP A 268 1.93 21.30 7.52
N LEU A 269 3.17 21.80 7.34
CA LEU A 269 3.42 23.15 6.87
C LEU A 269 2.89 23.38 5.45
N LEU A 270 3.15 22.46 4.51
CA LEU A 270 2.66 22.55 3.13
C LEU A 270 1.13 22.50 3.04
N LEU A 271 0.49 21.76 3.95
CA LEU A 271 -0.97 21.67 4.05
C LEU A 271 -1.58 22.84 4.86
N GLY A 272 -0.79 23.84 5.28
CA GLY A 272 -1.25 24.93 6.11
C GLY A 272 -1.63 24.50 7.54
N GLN A 273 -1.26 23.30 7.96
CA GLN A 273 -1.57 22.76 9.28
C GLN A 273 -0.53 23.27 10.30
N HIS A 274 -0.90 24.27 11.06
CA HIS A 274 -0.04 24.77 12.14
C HIS A 274 -0.01 23.80 13.33
N THR A 275 1.15 23.73 13.98
CA THR A 275 1.43 22.87 15.13
C THR A 275 0.40 22.92 16.25
N GLU A 276 0.30 21.87 17.03
CA GLU A 276 -0.67 21.45 18.08
C GLU A 276 -1.33 22.54 18.96
N THR A 277 -0.78 23.75 19.04
CA THR A 277 -1.30 24.84 19.88
C THR A 277 -2.42 25.66 19.23
N THR A 278 -2.66 25.52 17.94
CA THR A 278 -3.58 26.38 17.18
C THR A 278 -4.69 25.64 16.42
N ALA A 279 -4.84 24.33 16.59
CA ALA A 279 -5.76 23.51 15.79
C ALA A 279 -7.22 24.02 15.79
N GLY A 280 -7.73 24.53 16.92
CA GLY A 280 -9.09 25.07 16.98
C GLY A 280 -9.24 26.44 16.30
N PHE A 281 -8.22 27.29 16.39
CA PHE A 281 -8.22 28.62 15.74
C PHE A 281 -7.91 28.56 14.24
N ALA A 282 -7.14 27.55 13.80
CA ALA A 282 -6.83 27.35 12.39
C ALA A 282 -8.08 27.01 11.59
N ASP A 283 -8.94 26.13 12.10
CA ASP A 283 -10.16 25.69 11.41
C ASP A 283 -11.15 26.86 11.23
N GLU A 284 -11.23 27.78 12.21
CA GLU A 284 -12.12 28.95 12.15
C GLU A 284 -11.59 30.02 11.20
N ASN A 285 -10.29 30.28 11.24
CA ASN A 285 -9.62 31.21 10.32
C ASN A 285 -9.64 30.68 8.88
N GLU A 286 -9.44 29.40 8.67
CA GLU A 286 -9.48 28.76 7.34
C GLU A 286 -10.88 28.87 6.73
N LYS A 287 -11.93 28.70 7.54
CA LYS A 287 -13.31 28.90 7.11
C LYS A 287 -13.56 30.35 6.67
N ILE A 288 -13.10 31.33 7.45
CA ILE A 288 -13.22 32.76 7.11
C ILE A 288 -12.46 33.08 5.82
N ILE A 289 -11.24 32.54 5.66
CA ILE A 289 -10.44 32.70 4.45
C ILE A 289 -11.16 32.12 3.24
N MET A 290 -11.73 30.89 3.34
CA MET A 290 -12.47 30.25 2.26
C MET A 290 -13.74 31.04 1.90
N GLU A 291 -14.47 31.56 2.87
CA GLU A 291 -15.67 32.37 2.63
C GLU A 291 -15.34 33.69 1.90
N ARG A 292 -14.17 34.29 2.17
CA ARG A 292 -13.77 35.57 1.61
C ARG A 292 -12.75 35.50 0.50
N GLN A 293 -12.31 34.30 0.10
CA GLN A 293 -11.26 34.12 -0.89
C GLN A 293 -11.50 34.89 -2.19
N LYS A 294 -12.75 35.01 -2.64
CA LYS A 294 -13.12 35.77 -3.85
C LYS A 294 -12.85 37.27 -3.77
N GLU A 295 -12.61 37.81 -2.57
CA GLU A 295 -12.33 39.22 -2.35
C GLU A 295 -10.85 39.58 -2.57
N PHE A 296 -9.94 38.60 -2.44
CA PHE A 296 -8.48 38.84 -2.44
C PHE A 296 -7.64 37.84 -3.22
N ALA A 297 -8.24 36.76 -3.79
CA ALA A 297 -7.51 35.73 -4.50
C ALA A 297 -7.95 35.64 -5.96
N GLU A 298 -6.99 35.57 -6.86
CA GLU A 298 -7.12 35.11 -8.22
C GLU A 298 -6.61 33.67 -8.31
N PHE A 299 -7.33 32.81 -9.01
CA PHE A 299 -6.96 31.40 -9.12
C PHE A 299 -6.57 31.10 -10.57
N GLU A 300 -5.43 30.43 -10.70
CA GLU A 300 -4.95 29.87 -11.97
C GLU A 300 -4.82 28.36 -11.81
N ASP A 301 -5.16 27.63 -12.86
CA ASP A 301 -4.88 26.20 -12.92
C ASP A 301 -3.40 26.00 -13.20
N ILE A 302 -2.72 25.23 -12.35
CA ILE A 302 -1.33 24.85 -12.54
C ILE A 302 -1.22 23.34 -12.70
N SER A 303 -0.32 22.90 -13.54
CA SER A 303 0.04 21.50 -13.70
C SER A 303 1.18 21.13 -12.76
N VAL A 304 0.97 20.09 -11.95
CA VAL A 304 1.96 19.64 -10.97
C VAL A 304 2.34 18.20 -11.26
N PHE A 305 3.61 17.97 -11.50
CA PHE A 305 4.19 16.64 -11.60
C PHE A 305 4.83 16.25 -10.26
N THR A 306 4.40 15.14 -9.70
CA THR A 306 4.96 14.64 -8.44
C THR A 306 5.54 13.24 -8.65
N VAL A 307 6.76 13.03 -8.15
CA VAL A 307 7.40 11.73 -8.14
C VAL A 307 8.07 11.48 -6.80
N THR A 308 8.01 10.24 -6.34
CA THR A 308 8.71 9.81 -5.14
C THR A 308 9.50 8.53 -5.43
N TRP A 309 10.74 8.50 -4.97
CA TRP A 309 11.65 7.41 -5.25
C TRP A 309 12.50 7.06 -4.04
N ASN A 310 12.42 5.81 -3.59
CA ASN A 310 13.33 5.29 -2.58
C ASN A 310 14.61 4.79 -3.25
N LEU A 311 15.72 5.43 -2.93
CA LEU A 311 17.03 5.17 -3.55
C LEU A 311 17.75 3.96 -2.95
N GLY A 312 17.31 3.45 -1.77
CA GLY A 312 17.94 2.33 -1.07
C GLY A 312 19.44 2.51 -0.77
N GLY A 313 19.89 3.75 -0.60
CA GLY A 313 21.30 4.07 -0.43
C GLY A 313 22.13 4.02 -1.72
N TYR A 314 21.49 3.71 -2.87
CA TYR A 314 22.19 3.61 -4.15
C TYR A 314 22.77 4.97 -4.58
N GLN A 315 23.98 4.93 -5.08
CA GLN A 315 24.66 6.06 -5.69
C GLN A 315 25.24 5.62 -7.04
N PRO A 316 24.72 6.15 -8.15
CA PRO A 316 25.23 5.78 -9.47
C PRO A 316 26.67 6.28 -9.66
N TYR A 317 27.47 5.48 -10.36
CA TYR A 317 28.86 5.84 -10.68
C TYR A 317 28.98 6.72 -11.92
N ASN A 318 27.93 6.77 -12.76
CA ASN A 318 27.88 7.53 -14.01
C ASN A 318 26.64 8.42 -14.06
N VAL A 319 26.57 9.30 -15.05
CA VAL A 319 25.38 10.11 -15.35
C VAL A 319 24.19 9.15 -15.52
N LEU A 320 23.19 9.30 -14.66
CA LEU A 320 21.96 8.51 -14.71
C LEU A 320 20.97 9.22 -15.62
N ASP A 321 20.47 8.52 -16.63
CA ASP A 321 19.33 8.98 -17.43
C ASP A 321 18.04 8.76 -16.67
N LEU A 322 17.32 9.83 -16.39
CA LEU A 322 16.02 9.84 -15.72
C LEU A 322 14.87 10.17 -16.69
N GLY A 323 15.10 10.08 -18.00
CA GLY A 323 14.09 10.41 -19.02
C GLY A 323 12.79 9.64 -18.82
N ASP A 324 12.87 8.34 -18.49
CA ASP A 324 11.68 7.54 -18.22
C ASP A 324 10.94 7.96 -16.94
N LEU A 325 11.67 8.47 -15.92
CA LEU A 325 11.08 8.97 -14.68
C LEU A 325 10.32 10.29 -14.90
N PHE A 326 10.83 11.14 -15.78
CA PHE A 326 10.26 12.43 -16.12
C PHE A 326 9.42 12.39 -17.39
N ASN A 327 8.88 11.24 -17.74
CA ASN A 327 7.97 11.10 -18.88
C ASN A 327 6.65 11.85 -18.59
N PHE A 328 6.66 13.16 -18.85
CA PHE A 328 5.48 13.99 -18.73
C PHE A 328 4.47 13.57 -19.81
N GLN A 329 3.27 13.15 -19.37
CA GLN A 329 2.21 12.73 -20.28
C GLN A 329 1.67 13.96 -21.03
N GLY A 330 1.98 14.05 -22.31
CA GLY A 330 1.63 15.18 -23.18
C GLY A 330 2.85 15.98 -23.60
N ASN A 331 2.61 17.04 -24.43
CA ASN A 331 3.67 17.91 -24.94
C ASN A 331 3.98 19.09 -24.01
N ASP A 332 3.25 19.26 -22.93
CA ASP A 332 3.39 20.42 -22.06
C ASP A 332 4.19 20.05 -20.82
N SER A 333 5.26 20.79 -20.57
CA SER A 333 6.04 20.71 -19.35
C SER A 333 5.18 21.18 -18.17
N PRO A 334 5.18 20.48 -17.02
CA PRO A 334 4.41 20.91 -15.85
C PRO A 334 4.94 22.22 -15.29
N ASP A 335 4.06 23.02 -14.70
CA ASP A 335 4.41 24.30 -14.06
C ASP A 335 5.26 24.09 -12.81
N LEU A 336 5.04 22.96 -12.11
CA LEU A 336 5.77 22.58 -10.88
C LEU A 336 6.16 21.12 -10.91
N VAL A 337 7.43 20.84 -10.65
CA VAL A 337 7.95 19.47 -10.47
C VAL A 337 8.37 19.26 -9.02
N VAL A 338 7.76 18.29 -8.35
CA VAL A 338 8.06 17.94 -6.95
C VAL A 338 8.65 16.54 -6.89
N ILE A 339 9.89 16.43 -6.43
CA ILE A 339 10.63 15.17 -6.36
C ILE A 339 10.96 14.83 -4.92
N GLY A 340 10.40 13.73 -4.44
CA GLY A 340 10.67 13.18 -3.10
C GLY A 340 11.64 12.01 -3.18
N LEU A 341 12.83 12.16 -2.60
CA LEU A 341 13.82 11.09 -2.51
C LEU A 341 13.85 10.51 -1.10
N GLN A 342 13.72 9.17 -0.99
CA GLN A 342 13.91 8.46 0.27
C GLN A 342 15.23 7.68 0.24
N GLU A 343 15.81 7.46 1.41
CA GLU A 343 17.01 6.67 1.61
C GLU A 343 18.17 7.04 0.66
N TYR A 344 18.42 8.32 0.47
CA TYR A 344 19.58 8.79 -0.30
C TYR A 344 20.93 8.46 0.38
N ILE A 345 20.87 8.00 1.64
CA ILE A 345 21.98 7.42 2.41
C ILE A 345 21.60 5.99 2.79
N GLU A 346 22.55 5.06 2.61
CA GLU A 346 22.34 3.68 3.04
C GLU A 346 22.07 3.60 4.55
N LEU A 347 20.97 2.94 4.93
CA LEU A 347 20.55 2.76 6.31
C LEU A 347 21.34 1.65 6.98
N ASN A 348 22.51 1.98 7.48
CA ASN A 348 23.28 1.10 8.35
C ASN A 348 23.58 1.78 9.70
N ALA A 349 23.91 0.99 10.72
CA ALA A 349 24.10 1.48 12.08
C ALA A 349 25.20 2.57 12.21
N ALA A 350 26.15 2.60 11.30
CA ALA A 350 27.22 3.61 11.27
C ALA A 350 26.72 4.94 10.67
N ASN A 351 25.94 4.89 9.59
CA ASN A 351 25.40 6.08 8.91
C ASN A 351 24.31 6.79 9.73
N VAL A 352 23.62 6.04 10.57
CA VAL A 352 22.60 6.56 11.49
C VAL A 352 23.17 7.52 12.54
N VAL A 353 24.43 7.33 12.94
CA VAL A 353 25.10 8.15 13.96
C VAL A 353 25.79 9.37 13.33
N ILE A 354 26.08 9.37 12.03
CA ILE A 354 26.87 10.41 11.35
C ILE A 354 25.97 11.21 10.42
N ALA A 355 25.14 12.10 10.98
CA ALA A 355 24.27 13.01 10.22
C ALA A 355 25.00 13.98 9.27
N GLN A 356 26.33 14.08 9.31
CA GLN A 356 27.11 15.04 8.55
C GLN A 356 27.48 14.63 7.11
N GLN A 357 27.22 13.41 6.66
CA GLN A 357 27.51 12.98 5.29
C GLN A 357 26.38 13.28 4.29
N GLY A 358 25.27 13.85 4.73
CA GLY A 358 24.07 14.08 3.90
C GLY A 358 24.28 15.11 2.79
N ASP A 359 24.97 16.22 3.07
CA ASP A 359 25.00 17.39 2.19
C ASP A 359 25.66 17.12 0.83
N SER A 360 26.72 16.32 0.78
CA SER A 360 27.39 15.97 -0.49
C SER A 360 26.55 15.06 -1.38
N LYS A 361 25.81 14.13 -0.79
CA LYS A 361 24.91 13.24 -1.54
C LYS A 361 23.65 13.96 -2.04
N ILE A 362 23.12 14.88 -1.26
CA ILE A 362 22.04 15.77 -1.67
C ILE A 362 22.47 16.60 -2.86
N ALA A 363 23.65 17.22 -2.79
CA ALA A 363 24.20 18.03 -3.88
C ALA A 363 24.36 17.20 -5.17
N PHE A 364 24.86 15.97 -5.05
CA PHE A 364 25.02 15.04 -6.16
C PHE A 364 23.69 14.69 -6.84
N TRP A 365 22.66 14.30 -6.07
CA TRP A 365 21.35 14.01 -6.62
C TRP A 365 20.66 15.24 -7.21
N LYS A 366 20.83 16.40 -6.59
CA LYS A 366 20.34 17.67 -7.13
C LYS A 366 20.93 17.98 -8.50
N GLU A 367 22.21 17.72 -8.69
CA GLU A 367 22.90 17.93 -9.98
C GLU A 367 22.37 16.96 -11.06
N ILE A 368 22.23 15.68 -10.74
CA ILE A 368 21.65 14.68 -11.66
C ILE A 368 20.25 15.06 -12.07
N ILE A 369 19.38 15.35 -11.11
CA ILE A 369 17.98 15.72 -11.35
C ILE A 369 17.90 17.00 -12.21
N SER A 370 18.63 18.05 -11.82
CA SER A 370 18.64 19.30 -12.56
C SER A 370 19.15 19.14 -14.00
N THR A 371 20.16 18.29 -14.20
CA THR A 371 20.68 18.00 -15.55
C THR A 371 19.65 17.30 -16.43
N ASN A 372 18.93 16.32 -15.85
CA ASN A 372 17.88 15.61 -16.59
C ASN A 372 16.66 16.50 -16.86
N LEU A 373 16.22 17.32 -15.89
CA LEU A 373 15.07 18.22 -16.08
C LEU A 373 15.29 19.27 -17.17
N LYS A 374 16.52 19.76 -17.35
CA LYS A 374 16.86 20.71 -18.43
C LYS A 374 16.55 20.21 -19.84
N GLN A 375 16.36 18.92 -20.03
CA GLN A 375 15.94 18.35 -21.32
C GLN A 375 14.46 18.64 -21.64
N PHE A 376 13.66 18.98 -20.61
CA PHE A 376 12.21 19.16 -20.71
C PHE A 376 11.75 20.62 -20.53
N GLY A 377 12.64 21.54 -20.14
CA GLY A 377 12.33 22.95 -19.96
C GLY A 377 13.30 23.68 -19.03
N GLU A 378 13.02 24.94 -18.76
CA GLU A 378 13.73 25.74 -17.77
C GLU A 378 13.07 25.53 -16.40
N TYR A 379 13.66 24.67 -15.57
CA TYR A 379 13.26 24.41 -14.19
C TYR A 379 14.34 24.84 -13.18
#